data_7117207af44189ced13d005f2c5d0eac
#
_entry.id   7117207af44189ced13d005f2c5d0eac
#
_cell.length_a   1.000
_cell.length_b   1.000
_cell.length_c   1.000
_cell.angle_alpha   90.00
_cell.angle_beta   90.00
_cell.angle_gamma   90.00
#
_symmetry.space_group_name_H-M   'P 1'
#
loop_
_entity.id
_entity.type
_entity.pdbx_description
1 polymer ?
#
loop_
_entity_poly.entity_id
_entity_poly.type
_entity_poly.pdbx_seq_one_letter_code
_entity_poly.pdbx_strand_id
1 'polypeptide(L)'
;MSNPRQTTVNVTLKSFDPTGKAVFELQPVGDDPLPPPSGPNQTLDFKNDPHGVPHNGVTIDFVLIDQTGQGYAFPPNNKKSEAVSSQLGRTDFCPVQGMNSVLSPINVSGPNNNTLSVHNPNQGHVTGLFSYVLWVTKDGGQNFVPLDPGGNNMNGAT
;
A
#
# COMPACT_ATOMS: atom_id res chain seq x y z
N MET A 1 19.44 -12.15 13.75
CA MET A 1 18.10 -11.60 13.48
C MET A 1 18.05 -11.09 12.05
N SER A 2 17.12 -11.59 11.24
CA SER A 2 17.00 -11.14 9.88
C SER A 2 16.25 -9.81 9.81
N ASN A 3 16.61 -8.96 8.85
CA ASN A 3 15.85 -7.75 8.56
C ASN A 3 14.52 -8.12 7.92
N PRO A 4 13.50 -7.26 8.02
CA PRO A 4 12.29 -7.42 7.21
C PRO A 4 12.64 -7.47 5.74
N ARG A 5 11.88 -8.24 4.96
CA ARG A 5 11.99 -8.19 3.51
C ARG A 5 11.63 -6.79 3.04
N GLN A 6 12.39 -6.28 2.08
CA GLN A 6 12.12 -4.99 1.45
C GLN A 6 11.68 -5.18 0.01
N THR A 7 10.59 -4.54 -0.38
CA THR A 7 10.08 -4.62 -1.74
C THR A 7 9.47 -3.30 -2.15
N THR A 8 9.35 -3.09 -3.46
CA THR A 8 8.84 -1.84 -4.01
C THR A 8 7.63 -2.12 -4.89
N VAL A 9 6.60 -1.29 -4.76
CA VAL A 9 5.41 -1.32 -5.62
C VAL A 9 5.21 0.06 -6.21
N ASN A 10 5.29 0.16 -7.54
CA ASN A 10 4.93 1.38 -8.23
C ASN A 10 3.41 1.51 -8.25
N VAL A 11 2.92 2.69 -7.91
CA VAL A 11 1.49 3.03 -7.92
C VAL A 11 1.29 4.11 -8.97
N THR A 12 0.72 3.74 -10.10
CA THR A 12 0.46 4.67 -11.18
C THR A 12 -0.96 5.19 -11.07
N LEU A 13 -1.12 6.45 -10.72
CA LEU A 13 -2.41 7.14 -10.71
C LEU A 13 -2.64 7.71 -12.11
N LYS A 14 -3.59 7.12 -12.84
CA LYS A 14 -3.80 7.43 -14.27
C LYS A 14 -4.78 8.58 -14.49
N SER A 15 -5.92 8.51 -13.85
CA SER A 15 -7.05 9.43 -14.08
C SER A 15 -8.10 9.23 -13.01
N PHE A 16 -9.22 9.92 -13.18
CA PHE A 16 -10.43 9.70 -12.39
C PHE A 16 -11.57 9.35 -13.34
N ASP A 17 -12.40 8.37 -12.96
CA ASP A 17 -13.54 7.98 -13.77
C ASP A 17 -14.67 9.04 -13.69
N PRO A 18 -15.77 8.89 -14.46
CA PRO A 18 -16.85 9.88 -14.42
C PRO A 18 -17.51 10.05 -13.04
N THR A 19 -17.37 9.07 -12.13
CA THR A 19 -17.90 9.17 -10.77
C THR A 19 -16.90 9.81 -9.79
N GLY A 20 -15.70 10.16 -10.27
CA GLY A 20 -14.65 10.74 -9.42
C GLY A 20 -13.76 9.72 -8.73
N LYS A 21 -13.92 8.42 -9.03
CA LYS A 21 -13.09 7.37 -8.45
C LYS A 21 -11.74 7.30 -9.17
N ALA A 22 -10.66 7.14 -8.39
CA ALA A 22 -9.32 7.04 -8.96
C ALA A 22 -9.15 5.76 -9.80
N VAL A 23 -8.53 5.92 -10.97
CA VAL A 23 -8.09 4.80 -11.81
C VAL A 23 -6.59 4.69 -11.63
N PHE A 24 -6.14 3.57 -11.07
CA PHE A 24 -4.74 3.35 -10.74
C PHE A 24 -4.32 1.92 -11.01
N GLU A 25 -3.01 1.69 -11.03
CA GLU A 25 -2.41 0.39 -11.25
C GLU A 25 -1.24 0.18 -10.30
N LEU A 26 -1.18 -1.00 -9.69
CA LEU A 26 -0.05 -1.42 -8.85
C LEU A 26 0.88 -2.31 -9.67
N GLN A 27 2.18 -2.04 -9.59
CA GLN A 27 3.20 -2.84 -10.27
C GLN A 27 4.36 -3.12 -9.32
N PRO A 28 4.47 -4.36 -8.80
CA PRO A 28 5.66 -4.77 -8.05
C PRO A 28 6.90 -4.70 -8.93
N VAL A 29 7.99 -4.13 -8.40
CA VAL A 29 9.23 -3.92 -9.14
C VAL A 29 10.44 -4.21 -8.26
N GLY A 30 11.64 -4.21 -8.87
CA GLY A 30 12.88 -4.38 -8.15
C GLY A 30 13.43 -5.80 -8.25
N ASP A 31 14.42 -6.11 -7.40
CA ASP A 31 15.15 -7.40 -7.46
C ASP A 31 14.41 -8.53 -6.75
N ASP A 32 13.49 -8.19 -5.84
CA ASP A 32 12.74 -9.16 -5.05
C ASP A 32 11.26 -8.72 -5.00
N PRO A 33 10.58 -8.70 -6.16
CA PRO A 33 9.24 -8.17 -6.23
C PRO A 33 8.20 -9.12 -5.64
N LEU A 34 7.10 -8.55 -5.18
CA LEU A 34 5.89 -9.33 -4.89
C LEU A 34 5.33 -9.90 -6.18
N PRO A 35 4.51 -10.98 -6.10
CA PRO A 35 3.77 -11.45 -7.27
C PRO A 35 2.88 -10.34 -7.84
N PRO A 36 2.56 -10.40 -9.15
CA PRO A 36 1.65 -9.42 -9.75
C PRO A 36 0.30 -9.38 -9.01
N PRO A 37 -0.28 -8.18 -8.82
CA PRO A 37 -1.59 -8.08 -8.20
C PRO A 37 -2.65 -8.85 -8.97
N SER A 38 -3.63 -9.39 -8.25
CA SER A 38 -4.67 -10.22 -8.84
C SER A 38 -6.07 -9.69 -8.52
N GLY A 39 -7.01 -10.04 -9.38
CA GLY A 39 -8.42 -9.72 -9.22
C GLY A 39 -8.76 -8.25 -9.43
N PRO A 40 -10.06 -7.89 -9.33
CA PRO A 40 -10.52 -6.53 -9.58
C PRO A 40 -10.04 -5.51 -8.55
N ASN A 41 -9.63 -5.97 -7.37
CA ASN A 41 -9.12 -5.10 -6.31
C ASN A 41 -7.60 -5.01 -6.30
N GLN A 42 -6.91 -5.47 -7.34
CA GLN A 42 -5.44 -5.46 -7.46
C GLN A 42 -4.77 -5.96 -6.18
N THR A 43 -5.18 -7.17 -5.74
CA THR A 43 -4.74 -7.75 -4.47
C THR A 43 -3.26 -8.13 -4.51
N LEU A 44 -2.47 -7.56 -3.61
CA LEU A 44 -1.09 -7.94 -3.41
C LEU A 44 -1.03 -9.26 -2.61
N ASP A 45 -0.34 -10.25 -3.14
CA ASP A 45 -0.34 -11.60 -2.59
C ASP A 45 0.96 -11.88 -1.82
N PHE A 46 0.90 -11.74 -0.51
CA PHE A 46 2.02 -12.09 0.37
C PHE A 46 2.01 -13.57 0.74
N LYS A 47 0.86 -14.22 0.62
CA LYS A 47 0.69 -15.62 0.99
C LYS A 47 1.41 -16.58 0.05
N ASN A 48 1.33 -16.32 -1.26
CA ASN A 48 1.90 -17.19 -2.29
C ASN A 48 3.20 -16.61 -2.88
N ASP A 49 3.88 -15.77 -2.13
CA ASP A 49 5.11 -15.13 -2.56
C ASP A 49 6.23 -16.17 -2.69
N PRO A 50 6.79 -16.39 -3.91
CA PRO A 50 7.81 -17.41 -4.13
C PRO A 50 9.15 -17.08 -3.45
N HIS A 51 9.39 -15.82 -3.13
CA HIS A 51 10.62 -15.39 -2.45
C HIS A 51 10.55 -15.58 -0.94
N GLY A 52 9.37 -16.00 -0.43
CA GLY A 52 9.14 -16.16 0.99
C GLY A 52 9.01 -14.84 1.73
N VAL A 53 8.54 -14.92 2.96
CA VAL A 53 8.37 -13.75 3.80
C VAL A 53 9.14 -13.97 5.10
N PRO A 54 10.07 -13.08 5.46
CA PRO A 54 10.80 -13.21 6.72
C PRO A 54 9.86 -13.17 7.92
N HIS A 55 10.30 -13.78 9.02
CA HIS A 55 9.55 -13.83 10.26
C HIS A 55 9.14 -12.45 10.78
N ASN A 56 9.96 -11.42 10.53
CA ASN A 56 9.69 -10.05 10.96
C ASN A 56 8.99 -9.19 9.90
N GLY A 57 8.38 -9.83 8.90
CA GLY A 57 7.47 -9.18 7.97
C GLY A 57 8.12 -8.58 6.73
N VAL A 58 7.38 -7.70 6.09
CA VAL A 58 7.74 -7.06 4.81
C VAL A 58 7.64 -5.55 4.96
N THR A 59 8.65 -4.83 4.52
CA THR A 59 8.60 -3.38 4.32
C THR A 59 8.37 -3.10 2.85
N ILE A 60 7.35 -2.33 2.55
CA ILE A 60 6.93 -2.01 1.19
C ILE A 60 7.13 -0.51 0.96
N ASP A 61 7.87 -0.17 -0.10
CA ASP A 61 7.94 1.20 -0.58
C ASP A 61 6.94 1.36 -1.73
N PHE A 62 5.87 2.08 -1.47
CA PHE A 62 4.93 2.48 -2.51
C PHE A 62 5.44 3.77 -3.16
N VAL A 63 5.72 3.70 -4.45
CA VAL A 63 6.20 4.85 -5.21
C VAL A 63 5.09 5.34 -6.13
N LEU A 64 4.59 6.53 -5.85
CA LEU A 64 3.49 7.11 -6.62
C LEU A 64 4.02 7.73 -7.91
N ILE A 65 3.39 7.34 -9.02
CA ILE A 65 3.63 7.93 -10.34
C ILE A 65 2.31 8.60 -10.73
N ASP A 66 2.29 9.93 -10.64
CA ASP A 66 1.08 10.71 -10.94
C ASP A 66 1.05 11.07 -12.42
N GLN A 67 0.13 10.47 -13.16
CA GLN A 67 -0.10 10.75 -14.58
C GLN A 67 -1.24 11.74 -14.80
N THR A 68 -1.88 12.22 -13.73
CA THR A 68 -3.00 13.18 -13.87
C THR A 68 -2.52 14.60 -14.20
N GLY A 69 -1.26 14.91 -13.89
CA GLY A 69 -0.71 16.26 -14.04
C GLY A 69 -1.19 17.24 -12.98
N GLN A 70 -1.87 16.76 -11.93
CA GLN A 70 -2.43 17.62 -10.89
C GLN A 70 -1.55 17.74 -9.65
N GLY A 71 -0.42 17.02 -9.59
CA GLY A 71 0.53 17.14 -8.50
C GLY A 71 0.17 16.31 -7.27
N TYR A 72 -0.44 15.14 -7.45
CA TYR A 72 -0.72 14.24 -6.34
C TYR A 72 0.56 13.65 -5.76
N ALA A 73 0.55 13.49 -4.45
CA ALA A 73 1.67 12.94 -3.67
C ALA A 73 1.12 12.32 -2.39
N PHE A 74 1.97 11.64 -1.64
CA PHE A 74 1.64 11.29 -0.26
C PHE A 74 1.72 12.55 0.61
N PRO A 75 1.05 12.57 1.78
CA PRO A 75 1.11 13.74 2.65
C PRO A 75 2.50 13.92 3.25
N PRO A 76 2.82 15.08 3.83
CA PRO A 76 4.11 15.25 4.50
C PRO A 76 4.28 14.26 5.65
N ASN A 77 5.52 13.98 6.01
CA ASN A 77 5.86 12.91 6.94
C ASN A 77 5.20 13.05 8.32
N ASN A 78 4.92 14.27 8.76
CA ASN A 78 4.19 14.49 10.01
C ASN A 78 2.70 14.10 9.94
N LYS A 79 2.21 13.78 8.75
CA LYS A 79 0.85 13.26 8.51
C LYS A 79 0.86 11.85 7.92
N LYS A 80 1.96 11.11 8.08
CA LYS A 80 2.10 9.77 7.49
C LYS A 80 1.03 8.79 7.95
N SER A 81 0.47 8.94 9.14
CA SER A 81 -0.61 8.08 9.64
C SER A 81 -1.89 8.22 8.82
N GLU A 82 -2.03 9.31 8.07
CA GLU A 82 -3.17 9.54 7.19
C GLU A 82 -2.92 9.03 5.76
N ALA A 83 -1.69 8.54 5.47
CA ALA A 83 -1.31 8.11 4.12
C ALA A 83 -1.74 6.69 3.79
N VAL A 84 -2.02 5.87 4.78
CA VAL A 84 -2.45 4.49 4.59
C VAL A 84 -3.46 4.10 5.67
N SER A 85 -4.46 3.32 5.28
CA SER A 85 -5.38 2.68 6.22
C SER A 85 -5.57 1.23 5.80
N SER A 86 -5.89 0.35 6.77
CA SER A 86 -6.00 -1.08 6.48
C SER A 86 -6.88 -1.77 7.51
N GLN A 87 -7.58 -2.83 7.07
CA GLN A 87 -8.42 -3.65 7.92
C GLN A 87 -8.44 -5.08 7.42
N LEU A 88 -8.23 -6.02 8.33
CA LEU A 88 -8.26 -7.45 8.04
C LEU A 88 -9.68 -7.90 7.72
N GLY A 89 -9.84 -8.89 6.84
CA GLY A 89 -11.08 -9.61 6.62
C GLY A 89 -11.56 -9.69 5.18
N ARG A 90 -11.38 -8.65 4.37
CA ARG A 90 -11.84 -8.63 2.98
C ARG A 90 -11.07 -7.61 2.15
N THR A 91 -11.14 -7.72 0.82
CA THR A 91 -10.38 -6.86 -0.08
C THR A 91 -11.21 -5.73 -0.70
N ASP A 92 -12.52 -5.72 -0.50
CA ASP A 92 -13.44 -4.75 -1.12
C ASP A 92 -14.00 -3.73 -0.13
N PHE A 93 -13.36 -3.58 1.02
CA PHE A 93 -13.72 -2.63 2.06
C PHE A 93 -12.81 -1.40 1.97
N CYS A 94 -13.31 -0.22 2.33
CA CYS A 94 -12.52 1.01 2.37
C CYS A 94 -12.27 1.40 3.83
N PRO A 95 -11.14 0.99 4.42
CA PRO A 95 -10.84 1.34 5.80
C PRO A 95 -10.80 2.84 6.03
N VAL A 96 -11.33 3.27 7.15
CA VAL A 96 -11.32 4.69 7.53
C VAL A 96 -9.89 5.19 7.65
N GLN A 97 -9.63 6.38 7.14
CA GLN A 97 -8.31 7.00 7.19
C GLN A 97 -7.80 7.05 8.64
N GLY A 98 -6.55 6.61 8.83
CA GLY A 98 -5.95 6.50 10.16
C GLY A 98 -6.10 5.14 10.82
N MET A 99 -6.95 4.24 10.28
CA MET A 99 -7.09 2.88 10.79
C MET A 99 -5.98 2.00 10.22
N ASN A 100 -5.04 1.55 11.05
CA ASN A 100 -3.87 0.81 10.62
C ASN A 100 -3.79 -0.56 11.30
N SER A 101 -4.76 -1.44 11.03
CA SER A 101 -4.83 -2.75 11.70
C SER A 101 -3.92 -3.81 11.05
N VAL A 102 -3.44 -3.60 9.83
CA VAL A 102 -2.53 -4.52 9.14
C VAL A 102 -1.23 -3.83 8.74
N LEU A 103 -1.32 -2.74 7.98
CA LEU A 103 -0.15 -1.99 7.50
C LEU A 103 0.12 -0.81 8.42
N SER A 104 1.38 -0.59 8.75
CA SER A 104 1.79 0.55 9.58
C SER A 104 2.66 1.50 8.77
N PRO A 105 2.34 2.80 8.73
CA PRO A 105 3.18 3.76 8.01
C PRO A 105 4.49 3.98 8.75
N ILE A 106 5.60 3.96 8.00
CA ILE A 106 6.93 4.17 8.55
C ILE A 106 7.40 5.58 8.24
N ASN A 107 7.35 5.97 6.95
CA ASN A 107 7.99 7.19 6.49
C ASN A 107 7.45 7.61 5.13
N VAL A 108 7.39 8.92 4.90
CA VAL A 108 7.15 9.51 3.58
C VAL A 108 8.46 10.17 3.14
N SER A 109 8.89 9.87 1.92
CA SER A 109 10.18 10.32 1.40
C SER A 109 10.11 10.54 -0.12
N GLY A 110 11.27 10.80 -0.70
CA GLY A 110 11.41 10.96 -2.14
C GLY A 110 11.08 12.36 -2.64
N PRO A 111 11.36 12.64 -3.93
CA PRO A 111 11.01 13.92 -4.54
C PRO A 111 9.50 14.15 -4.46
N ASN A 112 9.09 15.32 -3.97
CA ASN A 112 7.69 15.70 -3.86
C ASN A 112 6.85 14.68 -3.07
N ASN A 113 7.44 14.02 -2.06
CA ASN A 113 6.75 13.05 -1.21
C ASN A 113 6.09 11.92 -2.01
N ASN A 114 6.78 11.40 -3.02
CA ASN A 114 6.22 10.38 -3.89
C ASN A 114 6.36 8.95 -3.34
N THR A 115 7.04 8.76 -2.21
CA THR A 115 7.31 7.42 -1.67
C THR A 115 6.76 7.29 -0.26
N LEU A 116 5.93 6.27 -0.04
CA LEU A 116 5.42 5.89 1.28
C LEU A 116 5.95 4.51 1.63
N SER A 117 6.71 4.43 2.71
CA SER A 117 7.20 3.15 3.25
C SER A 117 6.23 2.67 4.32
N VAL A 118 5.78 1.43 4.21
CA VAL A 118 4.89 0.80 5.19
C VAL A 118 5.47 -0.54 5.62
N HIS A 119 5.11 -0.95 6.83
CA HIS A 119 5.46 -2.27 7.36
C HIS A 119 4.23 -3.16 7.40
N ASN A 120 4.35 -4.37 6.85
CA ASN A 120 3.36 -5.43 6.95
C ASN A 120 3.96 -6.55 7.80
N PRO A 121 3.48 -6.77 9.03
CA PRO A 121 4.04 -7.81 9.90
C PRO A 121 3.80 -9.22 9.35
N ASN A 122 2.72 -9.44 8.59
CA ASN A 122 2.43 -10.71 7.90
C ASN A 122 2.58 -11.93 8.83
N GLN A 123 2.04 -11.82 10.05
CA GLN A 123 2.14 -12.86 11.07
C GLN A 123 0.77 -13.33 11.52
N GLY A 124 0.75 -14.37 12.38
CA GLY A 124 -0.43 -15.14 12.72
C GLY A 124 -1.73 -14.37 12.97
N HIS A 125 -1.69 -13.28 13.70
CA HIS A 125 -2.91 -12.50 14.03
C HIS A 125 -3.34 -11.54 12.90
N VAL A 126 -2.57 -11.42 11.83
CA VAL A 126 -2.88 -10.54 10.69
C VAL A 126 -2.88 -11.32 9.38
N THR A 127 -3.21 -12.60 9.43
CA THR A 127 -3.24 -13.47 8.24
C THR A 127 -4.54 -13.33 7.48
N GLY A 128 -4.49 -13.66 6.18
CA GLY A 128 -5.67 -13.68 5.31
C GLY A 128 -5.86 -12.40 4.52
N LEU A 129 -7.05 -12.29 3.95
CA LEU A 129 -7.42 -11.14 3.13
C LEU A 129 -7.55 -9.87 3.98
N PHE A 130 -7.14 -8.76 3.41
CA PHE A 130 -7.32 -7.45 4.04
C PHE A 130 -7.58 -6.39 2.98
N SER A 131 -8.24 -5.32 3.38
CA SER A 131 -8.40 -4.12 2.58
C SER A 131 -7.37 -3.09 3.03
N TYR A 132 -6.85 -2.30 2.10
CA TYR A 132 -6.05 -1.15 2.46
C TYR A 132 -6.30 -0.02 1.47
N VAL A 133 -6.02 1.19 1.90
CA VAL A 133 -6.16 2.40 1.10
C VAL A 133 -4.87 3.18 1.20
N LEU A 134 -4.37 3.59 0.05
CA LEU A 134 -3.31 4.60 -0.03
C LEU A 134 -4.00 5.94 -0.24
N TRP A 135 -3.74 6.90 0.64
CA TRP A 135 -4.37 8.20 0.60
C TRP A 135 -3.39 9.21 0.01
N VAL A 136 -3.76 9.81 -1.10
CA VAL A 136 -2.93 10.79 -1.79
C VAL A 136 -3.58 12.17 -1.76
N THR A 137 -2.76 13.20 -1.93
CA THR A 137 -3.19 14.58 -1.77
C THR A 137 -2.46 15.47 -2.77
N LYS A 138 -3.09 16.56 -3.19
CA LYS A 138 -2.43 17.57 -4.04
C LYS A 138 -2.31 18.94 -3.35
N ASP A 139 -2.64 19.01 -2.06
CA ASP A 139 -2.66 20.26 -1.29
C ASP A 139 -2.00 20.11 0.09
N GLY A 140 -1.02 19.22 0.20
CA GLY A 140 -0.24 19.04 1.42
C GLY A 140 -0.97 18.36 2.55
N GLY A 141 -2.05 17.61 2.26
CA GLY A 141 -2.79 16.87 3.27
C GLY A 141 -4.01 17.61 3.82
N GLN A 142 -4.51 18.60 3.12
CA GLN A 142 -5.78 19.26 3.48
C GLN A 142 -6.97 18.46 2.96
N ASN A 143 -6.84 17.89 1.75
CA ASN A 143 -7.84 17.01 1.16
C ASN A 143 -7.14 15.77 0.60
N PHE A 144 -7.81 14.62 0.65
CA PHE A 144 -7.25 13.34 0.24
C PHE A 144 -8.15 12.63 -0.77
N VAL A 145 -7.50 11.80 -1.59
CA VAL A 145 -8.16 10.90 -2.52
C VAL A 145 -7.72 9.47 -2.19
N PRO A 146 -8.67 8.52 -2.06
CA PRO A 146 -8.32 7.13 -1.78
C PRO A 146 -7.92 6.37 -3.05
N LEU A 147 -6.87 5.54 -2.93
CA LEU A 147 -6.54 4.47 -3.85
C LEU A 147 -6.74 3.17 -3.07
N ASP A 148 -7.67 2.33 -3.49
CA ASP A 148 -8.27 1.29 -2.65
C ASP A 148 -8.00 -0.13 -3.18
N PRO A 149 -6.77 -0.66 -3.04
CA PRO A 149 -6.46 -2.04 -3.39
C PRO A 149 -6.73 -3.01 -2.24
N GLY A 150 -6.41 -4.29 -2.46
CA GLY A 150 -6.50 -5.31 -1.43
C GLY A 150 -5.17 -6.04 -1.22
N GLY A 151 -5.12 -6.90 -0.22
CA GLY A 151 -3.97 -7.73 0.08
C GLY A 151 -4.37 -9.09 0.62
N ASN A 152 -3.41 -10.03 0.63
CA ASN A 152 -3.61 -11.36 1.16
C ASN A 152 -2.36 -11.79 1.91
N ASN A 153 -2.43 -11.80 3.22
CA ASN A 153 -1.31 -12.15 4.08
C ASN A 153 -1.11 -13.65 4.20
N MET A 154 0.11 -14.02 4.48
CA MET A 154 0.52 -15.39 4.72
C MET A 154 -0.19 -15.95 5.94
N ASN A 155 -0.59 -17.23 5.86
CA ASN A 155 -1.28 -17.90 6.95
C ASN A 155 -0.26 -18.41 7.98
N GLY A 156 -0.19 -17.77 9.13
CA GLY A 156 0.67 -18.21 10.22
C GLY A 156 2.16 -18.11 9.90
N ALA A 157 2.63 -16.95 9.50
CA ALA A 157 4.04 -16.73 9.21
C ALA A 157 4.92 -17.09 10.42
N THR A 158 5.95 -17.86 10.16
CA THR A 158 6.87 -18.33 11.20
C THR A 158 8.28 -17.85 10.95
#